data_24ac434b97e61b5f94bea6a735c862e1
#
_entry.id   24ac434b97e61b5f94bea6a735c862e1
#
_cell.length_a   1.000
_cell.length_b   1.000
_cell.length_c   1.000
_cell.angle_alpha   90.00
_cell.angle_beta   90.00
_cell.angle_gamma   90.00
#
_symmetry.space_group_name_H-M   'P 1'
#
loop_
_entity.id
_entity.type
_entity.pdbx_description
1 polymer ?
#
loop_
_entity_poly.entity_id
_entity_poly.type
_entity_poly.pdbx_seq_one_letter_code
_entity_poly.pdbx_strand_id
1 'polypeptide(L)'
;MLAALANAHRLRIIALLAAGGRQYVSQLARDVGISRPLLHLHLQKLEAAGLVSSRLELSADGKALNFFEVTKFGIELTPAFIAKVAASLPDPNNESD
;
A
#
# COMPACT_ATOMS: atom_id res chain seq x y z
N MET A 1 -3.39 1.60 9.68
CA MET A 1 -3.16 2.56 8.59
C MET A 1 -1.81 3.25 8.68
N LEU A 2 -1.51 3.94 9.78
CA LEU A 2 -0.22 4.64 9.92
C LEU A 2 0.96 3.69 9.83
N ALA A 3 0.87 2.51 10.43
CA ALA A 3 1.93 1.52 10.37
C ALA A 3 2.22 1.07 8.93
N ALA A 4 1.19 0.98 8.10
CA ALA A 4 1.36 0.62 6.69
C ALA A 4 2.11 1.70 5.92
N LEU A 5 2.01 2.96 6.33
CA LEU A 5 2.70 4.07 5.69
C LEU A 5 4.12 4.29 6.23
N ALA A 6 4.48 3.66 7.34
CA ALA A 6 5.77 3.87 8.01
C ALA A 6 6.89 3.03 7.36
N ASN A 7 7.05 3.16 6.05
CA ASN A 7 8.05 2.43 5.28
C ASN A 7 8.35 3.20 4.00
N ALA A 8 9.63 3.40 3.71
CA ALA A 8 10.05 4.20 2.57
C ALA A 8 9.55 3.63 1.24
N HIS A 9 9.61 2.30 1.08
CA HIS A 9 9.12 1.67 -0.16
C HIS A 9 7.62 1.88 -0.31
N ARG A 10 6.86 1.75 0.77
CA ARG A 10 5.41 1.92 0.71
C ARG A 10 5.02 3.37 0.41
N LEU A 11 5.75 4.33 0.97
CA LEU A 11 5.52 5.73 0.62
C LEU A 11 5.81 6.01 -0.86
N ARG A 12 6.88 5.41 -1.39
CA ARG A 12 7.20 5.55 -2.82
C ARG A 12 6.13 4.93 -3.71
N ILE A 13 5.61 3.77 -3.32
CA ILE A 13 4.53 3.10 -4.05
C ILE A 13 3.31 4.02 -4.14
N ILE A 14 2.88 4.57 -3.01
CA ILE A 14 1.74 5.49 -2.97
C ILE A 14 2.00 6.71 -3.86
N ALA A 15 3.19 7.28 -3.76
CA ALA A 15 3.55 8.46 -4.57
C ALA A 15 3.51 8.17 -6.06
N LEU A 16 4.05 7.02 -6.49
CA LEU A 16 4.05 6.62 -7.89
C LEU A 16 2.64 6.38 -8.42
N LEU A 17 1.80 5.72 -7.63
CA LEU A 17 0.42 5.48 -8.03
C LEU A 17 -0.40 6.76 -8.05
N ALA A 18 -0.14 7.68 -7.13
CA ALA A 18 -0.83 8.97 -7.09
C ALA A 18 -0.47 9.83 -8.30
N ALA A 19 0.79 9.80 -8.71
CA ALA A 19 1.29 10.62 -9.83
C ALA A 19 0.93 10.02 -11.19
N GLY A 20 1.04 8.70 -11.34
CA GLY A 20 0.91 8.03 -12.64
C GLY A 20 -0.39 7.29 -12.86
N GLY A 21 -1.29 7.27 -11.88
CA GLY A 21 -2.51 6.49 -11.96
C GLY A 21 -2.22 5.01 -11.75
N ARG A 22 -3.15 4.16 -12.18
CA ARG A 22 -2.98 2.72 -12.01
C ARG A 22 -1.79 2.19 -12.80
N GLN A 23 -1.10 1.22 -12.23
CA GLN A 23 0.08 0.64 -12.86
C GLN A 23 0.10 -0.88 -12.70
N TYR A 24 0.78 -1.54 -13.65
CA TYR A 24 1.07 -2.97 -13.57
C TYR A 24 2.10 -3.23 -12.50
N VAL A 25 2.01 -4.43 -11.91
CA VAL A 25 2.99 -4.88 -10.91
C VAL A 25 4.42 -4.82 -11.45
N SER A 26 4.65 -5.27 -12.70
CA SER A 26 5.99 -5.29 -13.28
C SER A 26 6.57 -3.88 -13.44
N GLN A 27 5.74 -2.94 -13.89
CA GLN A 27 6.20 -1.56 -14.04
C GLN A 27 6.48 -0.92 -12.69
N LEU A 28 5.59 -1.16 -11.73
CA LEU A 28 5.73 -0.61 -10.39
C LEU A 28 7.00 -1.12 -9.70
N ALA A 29 7.30 -2.41 -9.85
CA ALA A 29 8.53 -2.99 -9.29
C ALA A 29 9.78 -2.32 -9.85
N ARG A 30 9.81 -2.06 -11.17
CA ARG A 30 10.93 -1.35 -11.79
C ARG A 30 11.06 0.07 -11.27
N ASP A 31 9.94 0.78 -11.16
CA ASP A 31 9.95 2.19 -10.73
C ASP A 31 10.36 2.33 -9.27
N VAL A 32 9.94 1.40 -8.42
CA VAL A 32 10.34 1.40 -7.01
C VAL A 32 11.76 0.87 -6.84
N GLY A 33 12.20 0.00 -7.76
CA GLY A 33 13.54 -0.57 -7.72
C GLY A 33 13.69 -1.75 -6.77
N ILE A 34 12.63 -2.56 -6.63
CA ILE A 34 12.63 -3.74 -5.77
C ILE A 34 12.13 -4.96 -6.54
N SER A 35 12.37 -6.14 -5.99
CA SER A 35 11.89 -7.38 -6.59
C SER A 35 10.38 -7.47 -6.54
N ARG A 36 9.80 -8.26 -7.45
CA ARG A 36 8.34 -8.48 -7.44
C ARG A 36 7.84 -9.13 -6.15
N PRO A 37 8.50 -10.15 -5.58
CA PRO A 37 8.05 -10.71 -4.31
C PRO A 37 8.04 -9.68 -3.18
N LEU A 38 9.05 -8.83 -3.10
CA LEU A 38 9.08 -7.79 -2.07
C LEU A 38 7.99 -6.75 -2.31
N LEU A 39 7.78 -6.37 -3.58
CA LEU A 39 6.70 -5.46 -3.93
C LEU A 39 5.34 -6.02 -3.51
N HIS A 40 5.09 -7.30 -3.76
CA HIS A 40 3.84 -7.94 -3.37
C HIS A 40 3.61 -7.89 -1.86
N LEU A 41 4.66 -8.07 -1.07
CA LEU A 41 4.54 -7.95 0.40
C LEU A 41 4.09 -6.55 0.80
N HIS A 42 4.68 -5.53 0.20
CA HIS A 42 4.29 -4.14 0.49
C HIS A 42 2.88 -3.83 0.02
N LEU A 43 2.52 -4.29 -1.19
CA LEU A 43 1.18 -4.07 -1.73
C LEU A 43 0.11 -4.75 -0.89
N GLN A 44 0.38 -5.95 -0.38
CA GLN A 44 -0.56 -6.64 0.51
C GLN A 44 -0.82 -5.83 1.78
N LYS A 45 0.22 -5.25 2.35
CA LYS A 45 0.06 -4.42 3.56
C LYS A 45 -0.72 -3.15 3.27
N LEU A 46 -0.46 -2.52 2.13
CA LEU A 46 -1.19 -1.32 1.73
C LEU A 46 -2.66 -1.63 1.41
N GLU A 47 -2.91 -2.74 0.74
CA GLU A 47 -4.27 -3.15 0.39
C GLU A 47 -5.06 -3.52 1.65
N ALA A 48 -4.45 -4.23 2.57
CA ALA A 48 -5.08 -4.58 3.85
C ALA A 48 -5.45 -3.35 4.66
N ALA A 49 -4.67 -2.27 4.53
CA ALA A 49 -4.95 -1.00 5.20
C ALA A 49 -5.95 -0.12 4.42
N GLY A 50 -6.41 -0.56 3.25
CA GLY A 50 -7.36 0.20 2.44
C GLY A 50 -6.76 1.36 1.66
N LEU A 51 -5.44 1.39 1.49
CA LEU A 51 -4.74 2.51 0.85
C LEU A 51 -4.57 2.32 -0.65
N VAL A 52 -4.54 1.06 -1.11
CA VAL A 52 -4.52 0.72 -2.53
C VAL A 52 -5.56 -0.34 -2.80
N SER A 53 -5.97 -0.46 -4.07
CA SER A 53 -6.84 -1.51 -4.54
C SER A 53 -6.22 -2.17 -5.76
N SER A 54 -6.55 -3.44 -5.97
CA SER A 54 -6.07 -4.20 -7.10
C SER A 54 -7.22 -4.58 -8.02
N ARG A 55 -6.90 -4.74 -9.30
CA ARG A 55 -7.86 -5.20 -10.31
C ARG A 55 -7.14 -6.09 -11.30
N LEU A 56 -7.74 -7.24 -11.55
CA LEU A 56 -7.26 -8.17 -12.57
C LEU A 56 -7.98 -7.86 -13.87
N GLU A 57 -7.22 -7.65 -14.95
CA GLU A 57 -7.77 -7.42 -16.27
C GLU A 57 -7.11 -8.37 -17.26
N LEU A 58 -7.84 -8.71 -18.32
CA LEU A 58 -7.29 -9.51 -19.41
C LEU A 58 -6.77 -8.56 -20.49
N SER A 59 -5.56 -8.82 -20.95
CA SER A 59 -5.01 -8.10 -22.10
C SER A 59 -5.64 -8.61 -23.40
N ALA A 60 -5.36 -7.91 -24.50
CA ALA A 60 -5.88 -8.28 -25.81
C ALA A 60 -5.46 -9.70 -26.23
N ASP A 61 -4.31 -10.18 -25.77
CA ASP A 61 -3.80 -11.52 -26.06
C ASP A 61 -4.21 -12.57 -25.02
N GLY A 62 -5.13 -12.22 -24.11
CA GLY A 62 -5.68 -13.15 -23.13
C GLY A 62 -4.86 -13.32 -21.85
N LYS A 63 -3.79 -12.55 -21.67
CA LYS A 63 -2.99 -12.62 -20.46
C LYS A 63 -3.67 -11.86 -19.32
N ALA A 64 -3.61 -12.44 -18.12
CA ALA A 64 -4.11 -11.78 -16.92
C ALA A 64 -3.09 -10.75 -16.44
N LEU A 65 -3.53 -9.52 -16.28
CA LEU A 65 -2.70 -8.41 -15.84
C LEU A 65 -3.25 -7.87 -14.53
N ASN A 66 -2.36 -7.70 -13.56
CA ASN A 66 -2.75 -7.19 -12.26
C ASN A 66 -2.35 -5.72 -12.14
N PHE A 67 -3.36 -4.86 -11.98
CA PHE A 67 -3.18 -3.42 -11.79
C PHE A 67 -3.36 -3.06 -10.34
N PHE A 68 -2.62 -2.05 -9.90
CA PHE A 68 -2.83 -1.42 -8.61
C PHE A 68 -3.10 0.06 -8.80
N GLU A 69 -3.96 0.61 -7.97
CA GLU A 69 -4.24 2.03 -7.95
C GLU A 69 -4.41 2.49 -6.50
N VAL A 70 -4.12 3.76 -6.26
CA VAL A 70 -4.32 4.34 -4.93
C VAL A 70 -5.81 4.60 -4.73
N THR A 71 -6.29 4.34 -3.52
CA THR A 71 -7.67 4.66 -3.15
C THR A 71 -7.79 6.14 -2.82
N LYS A 72 -9.01 6.63 -2.78
CA LYS A 72 -9.25 8.01 -2.33
C LYS A 72 -9.25 8.01 -0.80
N PHE A 73 -8.11 8.32 -0.23
CA PHE A 73 -8.01 8.44 1.22
C PHE A 73 -7.44 9.81 1.58
N GLY A 74 -7.76 10.27 2.78
CA GLY A 74 -7.21 11.49 3.32
C GLY A 74 -7.05 11.34 4.82
N ILE A 75 -5.92 11.82 5.32
CA ILE A 75 -5.61 11.77 6.75
C ILE A 75 -5.15 13.16 7.16
N GLU A 76 -5.82 13.72 8.15
CA GLU A 76 -5.33 14.92 8.81
C GLU A 76 -4.46 14.47 9.97
N LEU A 77 -3.16 14.58 9.81
CA LEU A 77 -2.21 14.09 10.80
C LEU A 77 -2.01 15.14 11.90
N THR A 78 -2.65 14.89 13.03
CA THR A 78 -2.59 15.76 14.20
C THR A 78 -2.27 14.93 15.43
N PRO A 79 -1.81 15.57 16.53
CA PRO A 79 -1.64 14.84 17.78
C PRO A 79 -2.92 14.17 18.26
N ALA A 80 -4.07 14.80 18.06
CA ALA A 80 -5.36 14.21 18.43
C ALA A 80 -5.65 12.94 17.62
N PHE A 81 -5.35 12.95 16.31
CA PHE A 81 -5.51 11.77 15.46
C PHE A 81 -4.59 10.64 15.92
N ILE A 82 -3.34 10.98 16.22
CA ILE A 82 -2.36 9.99 16.71
C ILE A 82 -2.82 9.39 18.03
N ALA A 83 -3.33 10.21 18.96
CA ALA A 83 -3.84 9.72 20.23
C ALA A 83 -4.98 8.72 20.02
N LYS A 84 -5.87 9.01 19.05
CA LYS A 84 -6.99 8.14 18.72
C LYS A 84 -6.53 6.80 18.18
N VAL A 85 -5.53 6.82 17.27
CA VAL A 85 -4.96 5.61 16.70
C VAL A 85 -4.25 4.81 17.79
N ALA A 86 -3.50 5.47 18.66
CA ALA A 86 -2.77 4.82 19.75
C ALA A 86 -3.71 4.08 20.70
N ALA A 87 -4.90 4.61 20.95
CA ALA A 87 -5.88 3.98 21.81
C ALA A 87 -6.38 2.64 21.27
N SER A 88 -6.28 2.42 19.94
CA SER A 88 -6.69 1.17 19.30
C SER A 88 -5.57 0.16 19.17
N LEU A 89 -4.34 0.52 19.53
CA LEU A 89 -3.21 -0.38 19.45
C LEU A 89 -3.28 -1.44 20.58
N PRO A 90 -2.78 -2.64 20.32
CA PRO A 90 -2.73 -3.65 21.37
C PRO A 90 -1.76 -3.23 22.48
N ASP A 91 -2.05 -3.68 23.71
CA ASP A 91 -1.17 -3.47 24.84
C ASP A 91 0.17 -4.17 24.55
N PRO A 92 1.32 -3.47 24.65
CA PRO A 92 2.62 -4.10 24.41
C PRO A 92 2.87 -5.31 25.30
N ASN A 93 2.31 -5.35 26.50
CA ASN A 93 2.47 -6.48 27.41
C ASN A 93 1.64 -7.70 27.03
N ASN A 94 0.69 -7.53 26.12
CA ASN A 94 -0.20 -8.60 25.63
C ASN A 94 0.17 -9.07 24.24
N GLU A 95 1.21 -8.52 23.64
CA GLU A 95 1.68 -8.99 22.35
C GLU A 95 2.30 -10.36 22.52
N SER A 96 1.73 -11.34 21.82
CA SER A 96 2.31 -12.66 21.73
C SER A 96 3.28 -12.68 20.57
N ASP A 97 4.49 -12.94 20.83
CA ASP A 97 5.52 -12.98 19.81
C ASP A 97 5.76 -14.37 19.27
#